data_10791d83910869741ed5afc0a44931a5
#
_entry.id   10791d83910869741ed5afc0a44931a5
#
_cell.length_a   1.000
_cell.length_b   1.000
_cell.length_c   1.000
_cell.angle_alpha   90.00
_cell.angle_beta   90.00
_cell.angle_gamma   90.00
#
_symmetry.space_group_name_H-M   'P 1'
#
loop_
_entity.id
_entity.type
_entity.pdbx_description
1 polymer ?
#
loop_
_entity_poly.entity_id
_entity_poly.type
_entity_poly.pdbx_seq_one_letter_code
_entity_poly.pdbx_strand_id
1 'polypeptide(L)'
;MSLAGTIRTTTRKAKNAMTPATYAQGDMDILTKLKKEHREVQLLLDQLVDSDRAAERKSLLRQIKLALVPHSRAEEKVVYDALRALKDKDAQQDGEEGYLEHSLADRMLMMLGKIGKIGSVEFAAAAKVLRELLNHHIREEESSIWSDVKDNFSDEERELMNRDFESAKKKVKIPQ
;
A
#
# COMPACT_ATOMS: atom_id res chain seq x y z
N MET A 1 -31.30 -52.30 17.87
CA MET A 1 -30.65 -51.38 18.85
C MET A 1 -29.66 -50.53 18.11
N SER A 2 -30.01 -49.27 17.93
CA SER A 2 -29.23 -48.28 17.18
C SER A 2 -28.38 -47.48 18.16
N LEU A 3 -27.07 -47.32 17.88
CA LEU A 3 -26.22 -46.37 18.55
C LEU A 3 -25.66 -45.43 17.50
N ALA A 4 -26.32 -44.28 17.38
CA ALA A 4 -25.84 -43.14 16.61
C ALA A 4 -24.76 -42.40 17.46
N GLY A 5 -23.51 -42.47 17.02
CA GLY A 5 -22.40 -41.69 17.59
C GLY A 5 -22.36 -40.30 16.98
N THR A 6 -22.73 -39.30 17.76
CA THR A 6 -22.64 -37.90 17.40
C THR A 6 -21.18 -37.45 17.47
N ILE A 7 -20.60 -37.18 16.31
CA ILE A 7 -19.27 -36.52 16.22
C ILE A 7 -19.45 -35.01 16.45
N ARG A 8 -19.05 -34.52 17.61
CA ARG A 8 -18.93 -33.09 17.90
C ARG A 8 -17.66 -32.58 17.26
N THR A 9 -17.78 -31.86 16.16
CA THR A 9 -16.71 -31.03 15.61
C THR A 9 -16.55 -29.81 16.50
N THR A 10 -15.49 -29.80 17.30
CA THR A 10 -15.06 -28.61 18.04
C THR A 10 -14.18 -27.75 17.12
N THR A 11 -14.78 -26.76 16.50
CA THR A 11 -14.04 -25.66 15.89
C THR A 11 -13.37 -24.82 16.97
N ARG A 12 -12.08 -25.01 17.11
CA ARG A 12 -11.25 -24.22 18.04
C ARG A 12 -10.95 -22.87 17.35
N LYS A 13 -11.82 -21.89 17.59
CA LYS A 13 -11.61 -20.49 17.21
C LYS A 13 -10.42 -19.98 18.02
N ALA A 14 -9.30 -19.75 17.36
CA ALA A 14 -8.16 -19.10 18.00
C ALA A 14 -8.56 -17.65 18.30
N LYS A 15 -8.93 -17.39 19.56
CA LYS A 15 -9.12 -16.04 20.07
C LYS A 15 -7.73 -15.46 20.36
N ASN A 16 -7.20 -14.70 19.42
CA ASN A 16 -6.23 -13.68 19.78
C ASN A 16 -7.05 -12.57 20.45
N ALA A 17 -7.02 -12.55 21.78
CA ALA A 17 -7.69 -11.51 22.55
C ALA A 17 -6.85 -10.23 22.47
N MET A 18 -7.05 -9.43 21.42
CA MET A 18 -6.76 -8.00 21.51
C MET A 18 -7.86 -7.37 22.37
N THR A 19 -7.47 -6.72 23.45
CA THR A 19 -8.36 -5.91 24.29
C THR A 19 -9.08 -4.89 23.44
N PRO A 20 -10.42 -4.72 23.56
CA PRO A 20 -11.13 -3.67 22.81
C PRO A 20 -10.63 -2.31 23.32
N ALA A 21 -9.79 -1.66 22.50
CA ALA A 21 -9.54 -0.25 22.66
C ALA A 21 -10.86 0.48 22.38
N THR A 22 -11.21 1.42 23.27
CA THR A 22 -12.36 2.30 23.12
C THR A 22 -12.32 3.00 21.77
N TYR A 23 -13.17 2.57 20.85
CA TYR A 23 -13.29 3.17 19.52
C TYR A 23 -13.90 4.55 19.65
N ALA A 24 -13.16 5.59 19.30
CA ALA A 24 -13.71 6.90 19.05
C ALA A 24 -14.51 6.81 17.72
N GLN A 25 -15.79 7.13 17.80
CA GLN A 25 -16.70 7.14 16.64
C GLN A 25 -16.14 8.12 15.60
N GLY A 26 -15.64 7.60 14.45
CA GLY A 26 -15.20 8.43 13.33
C GLY A 26 -13.75 8.21 12.85
N ASP A 27 -13.08 7.12 13.22
CA ASP A 27 -11.79 6.79 12.63
C ASP A 27 -11.93 6.47 11.13
N MET A 28 -11.01 6.96 10.33
CA MET A 28 -11.02 6.76 8.88
C MET A 28 -10.66 5.32 8.53
N ASP A 29 -11.43 4.69 7.65
CA ASP A 29 -11.14 3.39 7.04
C ASP A 29 -9.81 3.46 6.26
N ILE A 30 -8.98 2.42 6.35
CA ILE A 30 -7.69 2.33 5.66
C ILE A 30 -7.82 2.55 4.15
N LEU A 31 -8.84 1.99 3.48
CA LEU A 31 -9.03 2.15 2.04
C LEU A 31 -9.32 3.59 1.64
N THR A 32 -10.08 4.31 2.46
CA THR A 32 -10.32 5.75 2.27
C THR A 32 -9.02 6.54 2.42
N LYS A 33 -8.18 6.17 3.39
CA LYS A 33 -6.87 6.78 3.62
C LYS A 33 -5.92 6.54 2.44
N LEU A 34 -5.77 5.30 2.01
CA LEU A 34 -4.92 4.92 0.88
C LEU A 34 -5.35 5.65 -0.39
N LYS A 35 -6.65 5.66 -0.70
CA LYS A 35 -7.19 6.37 -1.86
C LYS A 35 -6.78 7.84 -1.90
N LYS A 36 -6.85 8.51 -0.75
CA LYS A 36 -6.43 9.91 -0.67
C LYS A 36 -4.94 10.06 -1.01
N GLU A 37 -4.09 9.21 -0.43
CA GLU A 37 -2.64 9.26 -0.67
C GLU A 37 -2.27 8.88 -2.11
N HIS A 38 -2.98 7.93 -2.73
CA HIS A 38 -2.84 7.61 -4.15
C HIS A 38 -3.09 8.84 -5.03
N ARG A 39 -4.18 9.59 -4.78
CA ARG A 39 -4.47 10.80 -5.56
C ARG A 39 -3.39 11.87 -5.38
N GLU A 40 -2.86 12.03 -4.17
CA GLU A 40 -1.76 12.96 -3.92
C GLU A 40 -0.49 12.59 -4.71
N VAL A 41 -0.12 11.30 -4.70
CA VAL A 41 1.05 10.80 -5.47
C VAL A 41 0.81 10.91 -6.98
N GLN A 42 -0.37 10.55 -7.48
CA GLN A 42 -0.70 10.68 -8.91
C GLN A 42 -0.54 12.11 -9.41
N LEU A 43 -1.03 13.11 -8.65
CA LEU A 43 -0.87 14.51 -8.99
C LEU A 43 0.62 14.93 -9.06
N LEU A 44 1.44 14.47 -8.13
CA LEU A 44 2.88 14.75 -8.14
C LEU A 44 3.57 14.09 -9.35
N LEU A 45 3.17 12.88 -9.72
CA LEU A 45 3.71 12.16 -10.88
C LEU A 45 3.34 12.84 -12.20
N ASP A 46 2.10 13.29 -12.35
CA ASP A 46 1.67 14.05 -13.52
C ASP A 46 2.46 15.35 -13.66
N GLN A 47 2.60 16.11 -12.57
CA GLN A 47 3.43 17.32 -12.55
C GLN A 47 4.89 17.03 -12.90
N LEU A 48 5.47 15.90 -12.41
CA LEU A 48 6.86 15.51 -12.72
C LEU A 48 7.05 15.24 -14.21
N VAL A 49 6.08 14.58 -14.85
CA VAL A 49 6.12 14.25 -16.28
C VAL A 49 5.93 15.50 -17.13
N ASP A 50 5.00 16.38 -16.75
CA ASP A 50 4.65 17.59 -17.51
C ASP A 50 5.68 18.72 -17.36
N SER A 51 6.48 18.72 -16.28
CA SER A 51 7.49 19.74 -16.06
C SER A 51 8.68 19.57 -17.00
N ASP A 52 9.17 20.66 -17.57
CA ASP A 52 10.43 20.76 -18.34
C ASP A 52 11.58 21.43 -17.54
N ARG A 53 11.26 21.95 -16.33
CA ARG A 53 12.19 22.72 -15.49
C ARG A 53 12.96 21.81 -14.53
N ALA A 54 14.28 21.74 -14.65
CA ALA A 54 15.14 20.87 -13.83
C ALA A 54 14.97 21.10 -12.31
N ALA A 55 14.84 22.34 -11.86
CA ALA A 55 14.64 22.66 -10.44
C ALA A 55 13.29 22.13 -9.91
N GLU A 56 12.25 22.26 -10.71
CA GLU A 56 10.92 21.77 -10.37
C GLU A 56 10.89 20.24 -10.35
N ARG A 57 11.43 19.55 -11.36
CA ARG A 57 11.58 18.09 -11.40
C ARG A 57 12.31 17.57 -10.17
N LYS A 58 13.38 18.24 -9.73
CA LYS A 58 14.12 17.88 -8.52
C LYS A 58 13.24 18.01 -7.27
N SER A 59 12.47 19.06 -7.16
CA SER A 59 11.53 19.28 -6.05
C SER A 59 10.43 18.23 -6.04
N LEU A 60 9.81 17.98 -7.20
CA LEU A 60 8.73 16.97 -7.35
C LEU A 60 9.21 15.56 -7.05
N LEU A 61 10.38 15.16 -7.55
CA LEU A 61 10.96 13.85 -7.23
C LEU A 61 11.18 13.67 -5.73
N ARG A 62 11.62 14.74 -5.05
CA ARG A 62 11.76 14.71 -3.59
C ARG A 62 10.40 14.57 -2.90
N GLN A 63 9.38 15.30 -3.33
CA GLN A 63 8.03 15.20 -2.77
C GLN A 63 7.44 13.81 -2.98
N ILE A 64 7.60 13.23 -4.18
CA ILE A 64 7.18 11.86 -4.48
C ILE A 64 7.86 10.87 -3.52
N LYS A 65 9.17 10.94 -3.33
CA LYS A 65 9.88 10.08 -2.37
C LYS A 65 9.33 10.22 -0.95
N LEU A 66 9.08 11.46 -0.51
CA LEU A 66 8.57 11.74 0.84
C LEU A 66 7.14 11.23 1.06
N ALA A 67 6.33 11.19 0.03
CA ALA A 67 4.97 10.67 0.07
C ALA A 67 4.95 9.14 -0.08
N LEU A 68 5.59 8.61 -1.15
CA LEU A 68 5.48 7.22 -1.57
C LEU A 68 6.22 6.25 -0.64
N VAL A 69 7.47 6.55 -0.24
CA VAL A 69 8.27 5.57 0.52
C VAL A 69 7.64 5.23 1.88
N PRO A 70 7.18 6.17 2.71
CA PRO A 70 6.49 5.82 3.95
C PRO A 70 5.14 5.13 3.72
N HIS A 71 4.41 5.53 2.68
CA HIS A 71 3.15 4.92 2.26
C HIS A 71 3.37 3.43 1.97
N SER A 72 4.22 3.11 1.00
CA SER A 72 4.50 1.72 0.60
C SER A 72 4.95 0.84 1.77
N ARG A 73 5.89 1.32 2.61
CA ARG A 73 6.36 0.53 3.76
C ARG A 73 5.29 0.27 4.82
N ALA A 74 4.40 1.24 5.03
CA ALA A 74 3.30 1.06 5.98
C ALA A 74 2.23 0.12 5.43
N GLU A 75 1.93 0.22 4.15
CA GLU A 75 0.96 -0.63 3.46
C GLU A 75 1.43 -2.08 3.37
N GLU A 76 2.68 -2.32 2.97
CA GLU A 76 3.32 -3.64 3.01
C GLU A 76 3.11 -4.30 4.38
N LYS A 77 3.40 -3.55 5.45
CA LYS A 77 3.33 -4.06 6.81
C LYS A 77 1.91 -4.32 7.31
N VAL A 78 0.94 -3.53 6.88
CA VAL A 78 -0.41 -3.55 7.47
C VAL A 78 -1.40 -4.26 6.56
N VAL A 79 -1.37 -3.99 5.27
CA VAL A 79 -2.32 -4.56 4.31
C VAL A 79 -1.78 -5.85 3.71
N TYR A 80 -0.59 -5.81 3.09
CA TYR A 80 -0.08 -6.98 2.38
C TYR A 80 0.33 -8.10 3.33
N ASP A 81 0.94 -7.80 4.48
CA ASP A 81 1.22 -8.82 5.49
C ASP A 81 -0.07 -9.48 6.02
N ALA A 82 -1.17 -8.72 6.15
CA ALA A 82 -2.45 -9.26 6.57
C ALA A 82 -3.07 -10.17 5.51
N LEU A 83 -3.04 -9.79 4.21
CA LEU A 83 -3.50 -10.61 3.09
C LEU A 83 -2.68 -11.90 2.97
N ARG A 84 -1.35 -11.81 3.08
CA ARG A 84 -0.45 -12.99 3.04
C ARG A 84 -0.68 -13.97 4.19
N ALA A 85 -1.23 -13.51 5.30
CA ALA A 85 -1.58 -14.34 6.44
C ALA A 85 -2.93 -15.08 6.30
N LEU A 86 -3.74 -14.74 5.32
CA LEU A 86 -4.99 -15.41 5.01
C LEU A 86 -4.71 -16.82 4.48
N LYS A 87 -5.74 -17.68 4.47
CA LYS A 87 -5.67 -19.02 3.84
C LYS A 87 -6.03 -18.99 2.36
N ASP A 88 -6.57 -17.89 1.90
CA ASP A 88 -6.91 -17.66 0.51
C ASP A 88 -5.65 -17.43 -0.32
N LYS A 89 -5.48 -18.21 -1.40
CA LYS A 89 -4.27 -18.14 -2.22
C LYS A 89 -4.27 -16.93 -3.15
N ASP A 90 -5.44 -16.48 -3.57
CA ASP A 90 -5.56 -15.34 -4.46
C ASP A 90 -5.20 -14.07 -3.66
N ALA A 91 -5.74 -13.92 -2.44
CA ALA A 91 -5.37 -12.84 -1.54
C ALA A 91 -3.87 -12.86 -1.15
N GLN A 92 -3.27 -14.07 -0.96
CA GLN A 92 -1.84 -14.20 -0.74
C GLN A 92 -1.03 -13.73 -1.95
N GLN A 93 -1.47 -14.08 -3.15
CA GLN A 93 -0.82 -13.67 -4.40
C GLN A 93 -0.89 -12.16 -4.57
N ASP A 94 -2.04 -11.55 -4.34
CA ASP A 94 -2.24 -10.10 -4.42
C ASP A 94 -1.29 -9.36 -3.45
N GLY A 95 -1.16 -9.86 -2.21
CA GLY A 95 -0.20 -9.30 -1.25
C GLY A 95 1.26 -9.42 -1.69
N GLU A 96 1.68 -10.53 -2.32
CA GLU A 96 3.03 -10.69 -2.89
C GLU A 96 3.25 -9.78 -4.11
N GLU A 97 2.24 -9.63 -4.96
CA GLU A 97 2.30 -8.75 -6.13
C GLU A 97 2.52 -7.30 -5.72
N GLY A 98 1.77 -6.79 -4.73
CA GLY A 98 1.97 -5.45 -4.19
C GLY A 98 3.40 -5.21 -3.68
N TYR A 99 4.01 -6.18 -2.98
CA TYR A 99 5.43 -6.11 -2.58
C TYR A 99 6.38 -6.00 -3.77
N LEU A 100 6.13 -6.76 -4.85
CA LEU A 100 6.97 -6.73 -6.05
C LEU A 100 6.84 -5.39 -6.77
N GLU A 101 5.65 -4.85 -6.90
CA GLU A 101 5.40 -3.56 -7.55
C GLU A 101 6.03 -2.40 -6.77
N HIS A 102 5.93 -2.39 -5.43
CA HIS A 102 6.64 -1.43 -4.58
C HIS A 102 8.16 -1.54 -4.76
N SER A 103 8.71 -2.75 -4.86
CA SER A 103 10.15 -2.95 -5.15
C SER A 103 10.55 -2.37 -6.51
N LEU A 104 9.71 -2.50 -7.53
CA LEU A 104 9.94 -1.90 -8.85
C LEU A 104 9.88 -0.36 -8.78
N ALA A 105 8.91 0.20 -8.07
CA ALA A 105 8.79 1.65 -7.86
C ALA A 105 10.03 2.22 -7.13
N ASP A 106 10.53 1.54 -6.10
CA ASP A 106 11.77 1.91 -5.41
C ASP A 106 12.98 1.94 -6.33
N ARG A 107 13.12 0.93 -7.20
CA ARG A 107 14.20 0.88 -8.21
C ARG A 107 14.10 2.04 -9.19
N MET A 108 12.89 2.38 -9.63
CA MET A 108 12.66 3.52 -10.51
C MET A 108 13.01 4.85 -9.83
N LEU A 109 12.61 5.03 -8.55
CA LEU A 109 13.00 6.20 -7.75
C LEU A 109 14.50 6.33 -7.56
N MET A 110 15.20 5.20 -7.32
CA MET A 110 16.67 5.18 -7.23
C MET A 110 17.31 5.54 -8.56
N MET A 111 16.80 5.01 -9.67
CA MET A 111 17.30 5.32 -11.01
C MET A 111 17.15 6.79 -11.34
N LEU A 112 15.96 7.37 -11.13
CA LEU A 112 15.71 8.80 -11.30
C LEU A 112 16.64 9.66 -10.45
N GLY A 113 16.93 9.25 -9.22
CA GLY A 113 17.86 9.96 -8.33
C GLY A 113 19.32 9.91 -8.80
N LYS A 114 19.71 8.94 -9.63
CA LYS A 114 21.08 8.77 -10.18
C LYS A 114 21.28 9.46 -11.52
N ILE A 115 20.24 9.85 -12.23
CA ILE A 115 20.34 10.54 -13.51
C ILE A 115 20.92 11.95 -13.28
N GLY A 116 22.16 12.16 -13.69
CA GLY A 116 22.91 13.41 -13.44
C GLY A 116 22.31 14.65 -14.12
N LYS A 117 21.63 14.48 -15.26
CA LYS A 117 21.01 15.57 -16.02
C LYS A 117 19.48 15.50 -15.95
N ILE A 118 18.89 16.14 -14.96
CA ILE A 118 17.44 16.12 -14.69
C ILE A 118 16.60 16.67 -15.87
N GLY A 119 17.15 17.55 -16.70
CA GLY A 119 16.50 18.05 -17.92
C GLY A 119 16.67 17.15 -19.16
N SER A 120 17.24 15.95 -19.02
CA SER A 120 17.48 15.05 -20.15
C SER A 120 16.23 14.29 -20.59
N VAL A 121 16.27 13.78 -21.83
CA VAL A 121 15.24 12.87 -22.35
C VAL A 121 15.18 11.58 -21.54
N GLU A 122 16.34 11.10 -21.04
CA GLU A 122 16.43 9.93 -20.18
C GLU A 122 15.63 10.11 -18.88
N PHE A 123 15.79 11.27 -18.21
CA PHE A 123 15.01 11.58 -17.01
C PHE A 123 13.50 11.63 -17.32
N ALA A 124 13.11 12.30 -18.41
CA ALA A 124 11.71 12.40 -18.82
C ALA A 124 11.09 11.03 -19.11
N ALA A 125 11.83 10.14 -19.79
CA ALA A 125 11.41 8.77 -20.06
C ALA A 125 11.25 7.96 -18.77
N ALA A 126 12.22 8.04 -17.86
CA ALA A 126 12.16 7.35 -16.58
C ALA A 126 11.02 7.86 -15.67
N ALA A 127 10.75 9.16 -15.66
CA ALA A 127 9.62 9.74 -14.94
C ALA A 127 8.28 9.22 -15.48
N LYS A 128 8.14 9.12 -16.81
CA LYS A 128 6.96 8.54 -17.45
C LYS A 128 6.78 7.07 -17.07
N VAL A 129 7.85 6.28 -17.09
CA VAL A 129 7.79 4.85 -16.70
C VAL A 129 7.36 4.70 -15.25
N LEU A 130 7.90 5.51 -14.33
CA LEU A 130 7.47 5.50 -12.93
C LEU A 130 5.97 5.83 -12.78
N ARG A 131 5.49 6.84 -13.50
CA ARG A 131 4.06 7.20 -13.49
C ARG A 131 3.17 6.06 -13.98
N GLU A 132 3.51 5.43 -15.09
CA GLU A 132 2.73 4.33 -15.65
C GLU A 132 2.71 3.11 -14.71
N LEU A 133 3.87 2.77 -14.12
CA LEU A 133 3.99 1.70 -13.13
C LEU A 133 3.07 1.95 -11.94
N LEU A 134 3.13 3.15 -11.33
CA LEU A 134 2.31 3.47 -10.17
C LEU A 134 0.83 3.62 -10.50
N ASN A 135 0.48 4.12 -11.69
CA ASN A 135 -0.91 4.16 -12.13
C ASN A 135 -1.50 2.76 -12.39
N HIS A 136 -0.67 1.82 -12.84
CA HIS A 136 -1.07 0.41 -12.97
C HIS A 136 -1.32 -0.18 -11.58
N HIS A 137 -0.34 -0.13 -10.71
CA HIS A 137 -0.40 -0.56 -9.33
C HIS A 137 -1.66 -0.04 -8.60
N ILE A 138 -1.86 1.27 -8.57
CA ILE A 138 -3.02 1.89 -7.91
C ILE A 138 -4.36 1.36 -8.48
N ARG A 139 -4.46 1.13 -9.80
CA ARG A 139 -5.70 0.59 -10.38
C ARG A 139 -5.96 -0.85 -9.95
N GLU A 140 -4.96 -1.69 -9.93
CA GLU A 140 -5.11 -3.07 -9.50
C GLU A 140 -5.41 -3.15 -8.01
N GLU A 141 -4.71 -2.38 -7.21
CA GLU A 141 -4.95 -2.31 -5.79
C GLU A 141 -6.37 -1.81 -5.46
N GLU A 142 -6.80 -0.69 -6.07
CA GLU A 142 -8.15 -0.14 -5.85
C GLU A 142 -9.26 -1.06 -6.42
N SER A 143 -8.94 -2.07 -7.21
CA SER A 143 -9.90 -3.05 -7.72
C SER A 143 -9.85 -4.37 -6.95
N SER A 144 -8.83 -5.22 -7.18
CA SER A 144 -8.74 -6.58 -6.63
C SER A 144 -8.37 -6.60 -5.15
N ILE A 145 -7.23 -5.99 -4.79
CA ILE A 145 -6.72 -6.03 -3.42
C ILE A 145 -7.72 -5.44 -2.42
N TRP A 146 -8.38 -4.33 -2.78
CA TRP A 146 -9.41 -3.75 -1.90
C TRP A 146 -10.68 -4.59 -1.80
N SER A 147 -11.00 -5.42 -2.80
CA SER A 147 -12.07 -6.41 -2.66
C SER A 147 -11.70 -7.42 -1.59
N ASP A 148 -10.50 -7.98 -1.66
CA ASP A 148 -10.01 -8.95 -0.68
C ASP A 148 -9.96 -8.36 0.74
N VAL A 149 -9.54 -7.11 0.88
CA VAL A 149 -9.54 -6.43 2.18
C VAL A 149 -10.97 -6.29 2.72
N LYS A 150 -11.95 -5.92 1.89
CA LYS A 150 -13.35 -5.79 2.33
C LYS A 150 -13.98 -7.13 2.68
N ASP A 151 -13.63 -8.18 1.94
CA ASP A 151 -14.22 -9.51 2.11
C ASP A 151 -13.67 -10.22 3.35
N ASN A 152 -12.45 -9.88 3.77
CA ASN A 152 -11.75 -10.55 4.86
C ASN A 152 -11.65 -9.74 6.16
N PHE A 153 -11.86 -8.41 6.13
CA PHE A 153 -11.73 -7.53 7.31
C PHE A 153 -12.98 -6.66 7.50
N SER A 154 -13.53 -6.65 8.72
CA SER A 154 -14.67 -5.79 9.09
C SER A 154 -14.30 -4.30 9.04
N ASP A 155 -15.32 -3.43 9.09
CA ASP A 155 -15.12 -1.98 9.13
C ASP A 155 -14.23 -1.56 10.31
N GLU A 156 -14.45 -2.15 11.49
CA GLU A 156 -13.67 -1.88 12.70
C GLU A 156 -12.22 -2.35 12.56
N GLU A 157 -11.99 -3.50 11.91
CA GLU A 157 -10.63 -3.97 11.63
C GLU A 157 -9.92 -3.06 10.65
N ARG A 158 -10.60 -2.55 9.62
CA ARG A 158 -10.02 -1.59 8.67
C ARG A 158 -9.71 -0.22 9.29
N GLU A 159 -10.50 0.23 10.27
CA GLU A 159 -10.16 1.41 11.07
C GLU A 159 -8.90 1.19 11.92
N LEU A 160 -8.75 -0.02 12.53
CA LEU A 160 -7.52 -0.40 13.24
C LEU A 160 -6.32 -0.42 12.29
N MET A 161 -6.47 -1.02 11.11
CA MET A 161 -5.43 -1.04 10.09
C MET A 161 -4.98 0.38 9.73
N ASN A 162 -5.89 1.35 9.62
CA ASN A 162 -5.50 2.74 9.37
C ASN A 162 -4.66 3.35 10.50
N ARG A 163 -5.00 3.07 11.75
CA ARG A 163 -4.17 3.52 12.90
C ARG A 163 -2.78 2.91 12.88
N ASP A 164 -2.69 1.61 12.56
CA ASP A 164 -1.42 0.91 12.45
C ASP A 164 -0.59 1.41 11.27
N PHE A 165 -1.23 1.71 10.14
CA PHE A 165 -0.63 2.33 8.97
C PHE A 165 0.00 3.70 9.29
N GLU A 166 -0.75 4.60 9.94
CA GLU A 166 -0.25 5.90 10.36
C GLU A 166 0.92 5.77 11.37
N SER A 167 0.84 4.79 12.27
CA SER A 167 1.93 4.49 13.21
C SER A 167 3.17 3.94 12.50
N ALA A 168 2.99 3.06 11.52
CA ALA A 168 4.08 2.49 10.73
C ALA A 168 4.77 3.56 9.89
N LYS A 169 4.02 4.43 9.20
CA LYS A 169 4.56 5.57 8.43
C LYS A 169 5.54 6.44 9.21
N LYS A 170 5.19 6.75 10.46
CA LYS A 170 6.04 7.60 11.34
C LYS A 170 7.40 6.99 11.66
N LYS A 171 7.54 5.67 11.52
CA LYS A 171 8.78 4.92 11.82
C LYS A 171 9.70 4.77 10.61
N VAL A 172 9.20 5.07 9.40
CA VAL A 172 9.95 4.90 8.16
C VAL A 172 11.04 5.97 8.05
N LYS A 173 12.29 5.52 7.87
CA LYS A 173 13.41 6.39 7.56
C LYS A 173 13.53 6.50 6.04
N ILE A 174 13.46 7.71 5.51
CA ILE A 174 13.59 7.95 4.08
C ILE A 174 15.08 8.09 3.75
N PRO A 175 15.64 7.26 2.85
CA PRO A 175 17.01 7.40 2.39
C PRO A 175 17.23 8.77 1.73
N GLN A 176 18.33 9.45 2.10
CA GLN A 176 18.73 10.74 1.50
C GLN A 176 19.18 10.58 0.05
#